data_2fb3e1a92b99c51fdee0451faddefe01
#
_entry.id   2fb3e1a92b99c51fdee0451faddefe01
#
_cell.length_a   1.000
_cell.length_b   1.000
_cell.length_c   1.000
_cell.angle_alpha   90.00
_cell.angle_beta   90.00
_cell.angle_gamma   90.00
#
_symmetry.space_group_name_H-M   'P 1'
#
loop_
_entity.id
_entity.type
_entity.pdbx_description
1 polymer ?
#
loop_
_entity_poly.entity_id
_entity_poly.type
_entity_poly.pdbx_seq_one_letter_code
_entity_poly.pdbx_strand_id
1 'polypeptide(L)'
;MANISASVSGPRRILCLANSKRERRLRAARARWVFLAAVVLFAPLIFAQSTPQVTGVDPPSGKVNDSVTVSGQNLGKESVSAVFLSDDKSDFKATVVEQGAEKIVVKVPQVKSGNYNISIQVGDKIFIKPVRFTVQE
;
A
#
# COMPACT_ATOMS: atom_id res chain seq x y z
N MET A 1 16.03 61.06 -65.11
CA MET A 1 15.24 59.82 -64.98
C MET A 1 15.45 59.27 -63.60
N ALA A 2 14.56 59.59 -62.78
CA ALA A 2 14.67 59.08 -61.40
C ALA A 2 14.11 57.65 -61.33
N ASN A 3 14.93 56.72 -61.14
CA ASN A 3 14.50 55.39 -60.85
C ASN A 3 14.28 55.28 -59.33
N ILE A 4 13.07 55.41 -58.94
CA ILE A 4 12.69 55.23 -57.57
C ILE A 4 12.38 53.82 -57.39
N SER A 5 13.44 53.05 -57.16
CA SER A 5 13.31 51.77 -56.49
C SER A 5 13.06 52.02 -55.01
N ALA A 6 11.87 52.43 -54.69
CA ALA A 6 11.48 52.51 -53.31
C ALA A 6 11.50 51.12 -52.72
N SER A 7 12.47 50.83 -51.95
CA SER A 7 12.53 49.61 -51.13
C SER A 7 11.44 49.68 -50.09
N VAL A 8 10.31 49.14 -50.41
CA VAL A 8 9.15 49.02 -49.55
C VAL A 8 9.30 47.81 -48.56
N SER A 9 10.48 47.30 -48.43
CA SER A 9 10.71 46.08 -47.66
C SER A 9 10.91 46.30 -46.15
N GLY A 10 10.99 47.53 -45.67
CA GLY A 10 11.23 47.82 -44.25
C GLY A 10 10.08 47.46 -43.28
N PRO A 11 8.87 47.91 -43.49
CA PRO A 11 7.82 47.71 -42.51
C PRO A 11 7.31 46.28 -42.42
N ARG A 12 7.40 45.51 -43.49
CA ARG A 12 6.92 44.09 -43.47
C ARG A 12 7.81 43.18 -42.65
N ARG A 13 9.12 43.42 -42.60
CA ARG A 13 10.03 42.61 -41.78
C ARG A 13 9.83 42.82 -40.29
N ILE A 14 9.51 44.05 -39.89
CA ILE A 14 9.25 44.38 -38.48
C ILE A 14 7.96 43.72 -38.00
N LEU A 15 6.92 43.70 -38.83
CA LEU A 15 5.65 43.03 -38.51
C LEU A 15 5.80 41.50 -38.38
N CYS A 16 6.60 40.87 -39.23
CA CYS A 16 6.90 39.42 -39.11
C CYS A 16 7.63 39.09 -37.83
N LEU A 17 8.61 39.91 -37.40
CA LEU A 17 9.36 39.71 -36.17
C LEU A 17 8.50 39.88 -34.91
N ALA A 18 7.58 40.88 -34.93
CA ALA A 18 6.67 41.11 -33.84
C ALA A 18 5.68 39.95 -33.67
N ASN A 19 5.21 39.37 -34.76
CA ASN A 19 4.30 38.24 -34.73
C ASN A 19 4.98 36.94 -34.23
N SER A 20 6.22 36.71 -34.62
CA SER A 20 6.95 35.54 -34.17
C SER A 20 7.23 35.53 -32.66
N LYS A 21 7.43 36.72 -32.06
CA LYS A 21 7.60 36.82 -30.60
C LYS A 21 6.31 36.54 -29.82
N ARG A 22 5.15 36.91 -30.36
CA ARG A 22 3.87 36.59 -29.74
C ARG A 22 3.56 35.10 -29.77
N GLU A 23 3.82 34.47 -30.89
CA GLU A 23 3.58 33.01 -31.00
C GLU A 23 4.47 32.17 -30.07
N ARG A 24 5.73 32.58 -29.87
CA ARG A 24 6.63 31.91 -28.93
C ARG A 24 6.14 31.99 -27.49
N ARG A 25 5.54 33.11 -27.10
CA ARG A 25 5.00 33.25 -25.73
C ARG A 25 3.77 32.40 -25.52
N LEU A 26 2.90 32.29 -26.50
CA LEU A 26 1.70 31.45 -26.42
C LEU A 26 2.04 29.95 -26.39
N ARG A 27 3.08 29.51 -27.11
CA ARG A 27 3.53 28.11 -27.06
C ARG A 27 4.15 27.75 -25.73
N ALA A 28 4.90 28.63 -25.12
CA ALA A 28 5.48 28.42 -23.80
C ALA A 28 4.40 28.32 -22.70
N ALA A 29 3.33 29.11 -22.79
CA ALA A 29 2.23 29.03 -21.86
C ALA A 29 1.45 27.71 -21.96
N ARG A 30 1.24 27.21 -23.18
CA ARG A 30 0.57 25.92 -23.40
C ARG A 30 1.40 24.73 -22.90
N ALA A 31 2.73 24.76 -23.07
CA ALA A 31 3.61 23.73 -22.57
C ALA A 31 3.62 23.65 -21.04
N ARG A 32 3.51 24.76 -20.35
CA ARG A 32 3.47 24.78 -18.87
C ARG A 32 2.19 24.18 -18.30
N TRP A 33 1.07 24.35 -18.99
CA TRP A 33 -0.22 23.79 -18.58
C TRP A 33 -0.28 22.25 -18.80
N VAL A 34 0.34 21.77 -19.87
CA VAL A 34 0.41 20.33 -20.14
C VAL A 34 1.26 19.60 -19.10
N PHE A 35 2.36 20.22 -18.65
CA PHE A 35 3.19 19.64 -17.58
C PHE A 35 2.47 19.62 -16.22
N LEU A 36 1.67 20.63 -15.90
CA LEU A 36 0.86 20.65 -14.68
C LEU A 36 -0.27 19.60 -14.69
N ALA A 37 -0.89 19.36 -15.84
CA ALA A 37 -1.90 18.32 -16.00
C ALA A 37 -1.31 16.91 -15.90
N ALA A 38 -0.08 16.68 -16.39
CA ALA A 38 0.59 15.38 -16.31
C ALA A 38 1.02 15.01 -14.89
N VAL A 39 1.37 15.99 -14.06
CA VAL A 39 1.77 15.75 -12.65
C VAL A 39 0.59 15.35 -11.78
N VAL A 40 -0.63 15.82 -12.09
CA VAL A 40 -1.84 15.46 -11.33
C VAL A 40 -2.30 14.02 -11.62
N LEU A 41 -1.96 13.46 -12.78
CA LEU A 41 -2.31 12.08 -13.16
C LEU A 41 -1.40 11.02 -12.53
N PHE A 42 -0.26 11.40 -11.96
CA PHE A 42 0.64 10.53 -11.20
C PHE A 42 0.48 10.71 -9.69
N ALA A 43 -0.74 10.85 -9.21
CA ALA A 43 -1.01 10.66 -7.79
C ALA A 43 -0.68 9.20 -7.45
N PRO A 44 0.32 8.90 -6.61
CA PRO A 44 0.52 7.55 -6.14
C PRO A 44 -0.77 7.13 -5.42
N LEU A 45 -1.38 6.07 -5.89
CA LEU A 45 -2.40 5.35 -5.13
C LEU A 45 -1.71 4.88 -3.86
N ILE A 46 -1.76 5.70 -2.83
CA ILE A 46 -1.36 5.31 -1.49
C ILE A 46 -2.39 4.27 -1.06
N PHE A 47 -2.09 3.01 -1.28
CA PHE A 47 -2.82 1.92 -0.65
C PHE A 47 -2.62 2.10 0.85
N ALA A 48 -3.63 2.61 1.53
CA ALA A 48 -3.67 2.60 2.97
C ALA A 48 -3.66 1.12 3.40
N GLN A 49 -2.51 0.65 3.85
CA GLN A 49 -2.39 -0.70 4.41
C GLN A 49 -3.18 -0.71 5.70
N SER A 50 -4.34 -1.32 5.66
CA SER A 50 -5.18 -1.51 6.84
C SER A 50 -4.44 -2.42 7.82
N THR A 51 -4.19 -1.92 9.02
CA THR A 51 -3.52 -2.70 10.07
C THR A 51 -4.39 -3.90 10.45
N PRO A 52 -3.87 -5.13 10.41
CA PRO A 52 -4.62 -6.30 10.80
C PRO A 52 -4.94 -6.28 12.30
N GLN A 53 -6.17 -6.60 12.63
CA GLN A 53 -6.65 -6.66 14.01
C GLN A 53 -7.24 -8.03 14.31
N VAL A 54 -6.79 -8.64 15.40
CA VAL A 54 -7.36 -9.86 15.96
C VAL A 54 -8.35 -9.47 17.04
N THR A 55 -9.58 -9.95 16.94
CA THR A 55 -10.67 -9.68 17.89
C THR A 55 -10.91 -10.82 18.84
N GLY A 56 -10.63 -12.04 18.40
CA GLY A 56 -10.87 -13.22 19.24
C GLY A 56 -10.29 -14.50 18.62
N VAL A 57 -10.41 -15.55 19.40
CA VAL A 57 -10.01 -16.92 19.01
C VAL A 57 -11.09 -17.90 19.44
N ASP A 58 -11.43 -18.83 18.57
CA ASP A 58 -12.47 -19.82 18.83
C ASP A 58 -12.03 -21.22 18.35
N PRO A 59 -12.00 -22.24 19.22
CA PRO A 59 -12.19 -22.19 20.67
C PRO A 59 -11.03 -21.48 21.40
N PRO A 60 -11.26 -20.94 22.62
CA PRO A 60 -10.21 -20.27 23.41
C PRO A 60 -9.20 -21.25 24.02
N SER A 61 -9.43 -22.55 23.88
CA SER A 61 -8.51 -23.61 24.29
C SER A 61 -8.61 -24.81 23.35
N GLY A 62 -7.54 -25.55 23.22
CA GLY A 62 -7.48 -26.74 22.37
C GLY A 62 -6.20 -27.53 22.61
N LYS A 63 -6.10 -28.69 21.95
CA LYS A 63 -4.93 -29.57 22.01
C LYS A 63 -3.97 -29.27 20.83
N VAL A 64 -2.80 -29.82 20.94
CA VAL A 64 -1.82 -29.85 19.84
C VAL A 64 -2.45 -30.51 18.61
N ASN A 65 -2.27 -29.86 17.44
CA ASN A 65 -2.86 -30.22 16.14
C ASN A 65 -4.36 -29.92 15.99
N ASP A 66 -5.02 -29.38 16.98
CA ASP A 66 -6.40 -28.90 16.83
C ASP A 66 -6.46 -27.67 15.88
N SER A 67 -7.59 -27.54 15.20
CA SER A 67 -7.86 -26.40 14.36
C SER A 67 -8.53 -25.29 15.17
N VAL A 68 -7.97 -24.11 15.14
CA VAL A 68 -8.43 -22.93 15.88
C VAL A 68 -8.69 -21.81 14.91
N THR A 69 -9.83 -21.15 15.05
CA THR A 69 -10.21 -19.99 14.22
C THR A 69 -9.82 -18.70 14.93
N VAL A 70 -8.96 -17.94 14.33
CA VAL A 70 -8.62 -16.57 14.75
C VAL A 70 -9.50 -15.61 13.98
N SER A 71 -10.34 -14.86 14.67
CA SER A 71 -11.25 -13.89 14.09
C SER A 71 -10.69 -12.47 14.19
N GLY A 72 -10.98 -11.65 13.19
CA GLY A 72 -10.50 -10.27 13.18
C GLY A 72 -10.86 -9.51 11.93
N GLN A 73 -10.06 -8.51 11.62
CA GLN A 73 -10.19 -7.69 10.41
C GLN A 73 -8.85 -7.57 9.70
N ASN A 74 -8.89 -7.50 8.38
CA ASN A 74 -7.69 -7.38 7.52
C ASN A 74 -6.67 -8.51 7.75
N LEU A 75 -7.15 -9.74 7.94
CA LEU A 75 -6.34 -10.93 8.18
C LEU A 75 -5.91 -11.67 6.89
N GLY A 76 -6.21 -11.10 5.73
CA GLY A 76 -5.88 -11.69 4.43
C GLY A 76 -4.37 -11.94 4.26
N LYS A 77 -4.02 -12.77 3.28
CA LYS A 77 -2.62 -13.14 2.95
C LYS A 77 -1.71 -11.96 2.64
N GLU A 78 -2.28 -10.84 2.20
CA GLU A 78 -1.54 -9.62 1.91
C GLU A 78 -1.16 -8.85 3.18
N SER A 79 -1.93 -9.04 4.25
CA SER A 79 -1.75 -8.33 5.52
C SER A 79 -1.02 -9.17 6.56
N VAL A 80 -1.32 -10.47 6.64
CA VAL A 80 -0.74 -11.38 7.63
C VAL A 80 0.05 -12.48 6.94
N SER A 81 1.34 -12.52 7.20
CA SER A 81 2.27 -13.52 6.63
C SER A 81 2.31 -14.82 7.42
N ALA A 82 2.15 -14.74 8.73
CA ALA A 82 2.15 -15.90 9.62
C ALA A 82 1.42 -15.61 10.94
N VAL A 83 0.99 -16.68 11.60
CA VAL A 83 0.40 -16.63 12.94
C VAL A 83 1.29 -17.44 13.88
N PHE A 84 1.51 -16.93 15.08
CA PHE A 84 2.32 -17.57 16.12
C PHE A 84 1.52 -17.68 17.41
N LEU A 85 1.83 -18.70 18.18
CA LEU A 85 1.52 -18.77 19.60
C LEU A 85 2.75 -18.31 20.35
N SER A 86 2.65 -17.18 21.02
CA SER A 86 3.77 -16.57 21.73
C SER A 86 3.63 -16.78 23.22
N ASP A 87 4.68 -17.25 23.82
CA ASP A 87 4.90 -17.29 25.26
C ASP A 87 5.88 -16.17 25.66
N ASP A 88 6.09 -15.95 26.94
CA ASP A 88 7.02 -14.93 27.46
C ASP A 88 8.46 -15.08 26.94
N LYS A 89 8.82 -16.25 26.42
CA LYS A 89 10.18 -16.59 26.00
C LYS A 89 10.31 -17.00 24.54
N SER A 90 9.23 -17.42 23.89
CA SER A 90 9.31 -18.06 22.56
C SER A 90 8.06 -17.82 21.72
N ASP A 91 8.27 -17.77 20.42
CA ASP A 91 7.23 -17.69 19.42
C ASP A 91 7.16 -19.01 18.65
N PHE A 92 6.02 -19.68 18.69
CA PHE A 92 5.77 -20.93 18.00
C PHE A 92 4.90 -20.70 16.78
N LYS A 93 5.44 -20.96 15.60
CA LYS A 93 4.71 -20.77 14.35
C LYS A 93 3.57 -21.76 14.23
N ALA A 94 2.34 -21.28 14.12
CA ALA A 94 1.17 -22.06 13.82
C ALA A 94 1.07 -22.36 12.32
N THR A 95 0.53 -23.52 11.98
CA THR A 95 0.28 -23.86 10.57
C THR A 95 -1.05 -23.28 10.12
N VAL A 96 -1.03 -22.37 9.15
CA VAL A 96 -2.24 -21.80 8.57
C VAL A 96 -2.88 -22.81 7.63
N VAL A 97 -4.13 -23.18 7.90
CA VAL A 97 -4.93 -24.11 7.10
C VAL A 97 -5.79 -23.33 6.10
N GLU A 98 -6.46 -22.29 6.59
CA GLU A 98 -7.31 -21.43 5.79
C GLU A 98 -7.11 -19.98 6.20
N GLN A 99 -7.07 -19.07 5.24
CA GLN A 99 -6.87 -17.65 5.51
C GLN A 99 -7.83 -16.80 4.69
N GLY A 100 -8.67 -16.05 5.39
CA GLY A 100 -9.59 -15.06 4.84
C GLY A 100 -9.34 -13.67 5.42
N ALA A 101 -10.08 -12.69 4.95
CA ALA A 101 -9.96 -11.30 5.39
C ALA A 101 -10.42 -11.08 6.84
N GLU A 102 -11.37 -11.89 7.32
CA GLU A 102 -11.99 -11.74 8.65
C GLU A 102 -11.65 -12.88 9.60
N LYS A 103 -11.14 -14.01 9.09
CA LYS A 103 -10.79 -15.19 9.87
C LYS A 103 -9.59 -15.91 9.30
N ILE A 104 -8.80 -16.49 10.19
CA ILE A 104 -7.71 -17.40 9.85
C ILE A 104 -7.90 -18.68 10.65
N VAL A 105 -7.90 -19.82 9.96
CA VAL A 105 -7.89 -21.14 10.62
C VAL A 105 -6.46 -21.63 10.71
N VAL A 106 -6.00 -21.90 11.92
CA VAL A 106 -4.64 -22.38 12.19
C VAL A 106 -4.68 -23.67 12.97
N LYS A 107 -3.67 -24.50 12.76
CA LYS A 107 -3.40 -25.66 13.62
C LYS A 107 -2.46 -25.27 14.73
N VAL A 108 -2.80 -25.70 15.94
CA VAL A 108 -1.97 -25.54 17.12
C VAL A 108 -0.65 -26.29 16.91
N PRO A 109 0.51 -25.61 17.01
CA PRO A 109 1.81 -26.26 16.88
C PRO A 109 2.10 -27.17 18.05
N GLN A 110 3.15 -27.99 17.94
CA GLN A 110 3.61 -28.85 19.03
C GLN A 110 4.28 -27.99 20.11
N VAL A 111 3.51 -27.62 21.10
CA VAL A 111 3.95 -26.84 22.26
C VAL A 111 3.47 -27.50 23.55
N LYS A 112 4.09 -27.15 24.65
CA LYS A 112 3.66 -27.62 25.97
C LYS A 112 2.28 -27.05 26.33
N SER A 113 1.55 -27.76 27.18
CA SER A 113 0.35 -27.23 27.79
C SER A 113 0.64 -25.92 28.55
N GLY A 114 -0.21 -24.94 28.35
CA GLY A 114 0.00 -23.60 28.93
C GLY A 114 -0.81 -22.52 28.24
N ASN A 115 -0.61 -21.29 28.70
CA ASN A 115 -1.28 -20.12 28.15
C ASN A 115 -0.34 -19.40 27.17
N TYR A 116 -0.84 -19.15 25.97
CA TYR A 116 -0.14 -18.47 24.89
C TYR A 116 -0.91 -17.25 24.43
N ASN A 117 -0.20 -16.25 23.95
CA ASN A 117 -0.82 -15.12 23.27
C ASN A 117 -0.80 -15.37 21.77
N ILE A 118 -1.85 -14.94 21.08
CA ILE A 118 -1.87 -14.97 19.62
C ILE A 118 -1.02 -13.81 19.10
N SER A 119 -0.06 -14.12 18.26
CA SER A 119 0.78 -13.14 17.58
C SER A 119 0.62 -13.28 16.07
N ILE A 120 0.58 -12.18 15.37
CA ILE A 120 0.50 -12.14 13.92
C ILE A 120 1.73 -11.46 13.35
N GLN A 121 2.24 -11.99 12.27
CA GLN A 121 3.34 -11.37 11.51
C GLN A 121 2.78 -10.59 10.34
N VAL A 122 3.21 -9.33 10.24
CA VAL A 122 2.88 -8.41 9.15
C VAL A 122 4.20 -7.98 8.52
N GLY A 123 4.48 -8.49 7.33
CA GLY A 123 5.80 -8.32 6.73
C GLY A 123 6.90 -8.90 7.63
N ASP A 124 7.82 -8.06 8.06
CA ASP A 124 8.96 -8.44 8.92
C ASP A 124 8.72 -8.22 10.43
N LYS A 125 7.53 -7.75 10.80
CA LYS A 125 7.19 -7.41 12.19
C LYS A 125 6.18 -8.38 12.78
N ILE A 126 6.43 -8.78 14.02
CA ILE A 126 5.50 -9.60 14.80
C ILE A 126 4.73 -8.69 15.76
N PHE A 127 3.41 -8.77 15.73
CA PHE A 127 2.52 -8.05 16.62
C PHE A 127 1.85 -9.03 17.58
N ILE A 128 2.17 -8.92 18.85
CA ILE A 128 1.51 -9.68 19.91
C ILE A 128 0.14 -9.06 20.16
N LYS A 129 -0.89 -9.87 20.06
CA LYS A 129 -2.28 -9.43 20.31
C LYS A 129 -2.73 -9.86 21.70
N PRO A 130 -3.57 -9.09 22.39
CA PRO A 130 -4.04 -9.41 23.76
C PRO A 130 -5.08 -10.53 23.77
N VAL A 131 -4.99 -11.49 22.86
CA VAL A 131 -5.91 -12.63 22.77
C VAL A 131 -5.16 -13.87 23.25
N ARG A 132 -5.64 -14.44 24.34
CA ARG A 132 -5.04 -15.62 24.96
C ARG A 132 -5.66 -16.90 24.43
N PHE A 133 -4.82 -17.89 24.26
CA PHE A 133 -5.19 -19.25 23.89
C PHE A 133 -4.53 -20.23 24.86
N THR A 134 -5.31 -21.20 25.36
CA THR A 134 -4.81 -22.21 26.30
C THR A 134 -4.60 -23.54 25.58
N VAL A 135 -3.37 -24.03 25.58
CA VAL A 135 -3.06 -25.38 25.07
C VAL A 135 -3.25 -26.39 26.19
N GLN A 136 -4.07 -27.40 25.93
CA GLN A 136 -4.34 -28.52 26.83
C GLN A 136 -3.56 -29.76 26.38
N GLU A 137 -3.26 -30.65 27.29
CA GLU A 137 -2.67 -31.99 27.00
C GLU A 137 -3.65 -32.92 26.30
#